data_a2f8c966f10b47d5d53682c2fa4b881e
#
_entry.id   a2f8c966f10b47d5d53682c2fa4b881e
#
_cell.length_a   1.000
_cell.length_b   1.000
_cell.length_c   1.000
_cell.angle_alpha   90.00
_cell.angle_beta   90.00
_cell.angle_gamma   90.00
#
_symmetry.space_group_name_H-M   'P 1'
#
loop_
_entity.id
_entity.type
_entity.pdbx_description
1 polymer ?
#
loop_
_entity_poly.entity_id
_entity_poly.type
_entity_poly.pdbx_seq_one_letter_code
_entity_poly.pdbx_strand_id
1 'polypeptide(L)'
;MGQSQSGPGGSDKKDEKDKKKKYEPPIPTRVGKKKRRTKGPDTALKLPAVTPHTRCRLKLLKLERIKDYLLMEEEFIRNQERLKPQEEKNEEERSKVDDLRGTPMSVGTLEEIIDDNHAIVSTSVGSEHYVSILSFVDKDQLEPGCSVLLNHKVHAVVGVLGDDTDPMVTVMKLEKAPQETYADIGGLDTQIQEIKESVELPLTHPEYYEEMGIKPPKGVILYGPPGTGKTLLAKAVANQTSATFLRVVGSELIQKYLGDGPKLVRELFRVAEEHAPSIVFIDEIDAVGTKRYDSNSGGEREIQRTMLELLNQLDGFDSRGDVKVIMATNRIETLDPALIRPGRIDRKIEFPLPDEKTKRRIFNIHTSKMTLADDVNLQDLIMAKDDLSGADIKAICTEAGLMALRERRMKVMNEDFKKSKESVLYRKKEGTPEGLYL
;
A
#
# COMPACT_ATOMS: atom_id res chain seq x y z
N MET A 1 -3.67 -22.25 81.74
CA MET A 1 -3.78 -23.71 81.57
C MET A 1 -3.36 -23.93 80.11
N GLY A 2 -2.26 -24.49 79.82
CA GLY A 2 -1.46 -25.56 80.30
C GLY A 2 -0.84 -26.21 79.07
N GLN A 3 0.47 -26.20 79.18
CA GLN A 3 1.41 -27.28 78.85
C GLN A 3 1.65 -27.55 77.33
N SER A 4 2.80 -27.13 76.79
CA SER A 4 4.17 -27.73 76.93
C SER A 4 4.26 -29.20 76.57
N GLN A 5 5.07 -29.46 75.48
CA GLN A 5 6.12 -30.48 75.46
C GLN A 5 6.77 -30.44 74.09
N SER A 6 7.93 -29.93 73.99
CA SER A 6 9.29 -30.42 74.08
C SER A 6 9.57 -31.66 73.24
N GLY A 7 10.36 -31.45 72.25
CA GLY A 7 11.13 -32.09 71.26
C GLY A 7 11.55 -33.53 71.47
N PRO A 8 12.43 -34.22 70.85
CA PRO A 8 13.80 -33.82 70.56
C PRO A 8 14.13 -33.98 69.05
N GLY A 9 14.83 -33.23 68.66
CA GLY A 9 16.10 -33.00 68.17
C GLY A 9 16.80 -34.06 67.41
N GLY A 10 17.25 -33.70 66.24
CA GLY A 10 18.57 -34.08 65.77
C GLY A 10 18.81 -35.50 65.35
N SER A 11 18.40 -35.86 64.13
CA SER A 11 19.08 -36.93 63.36
C SER A 11 19.07 -36.76 61.87
N ASP A 12 18.43 -35.77 61.32
CA ASP A 12 18.29 -35.66 59.83
C ASP A 12 19.40 -34.86 59.13
N LYS A 13 20.40 -34.38 59.85
CA LYS A 13 21.51 -33.62 59.24
C LYS A 13 22.69 -34.45 58.77
N LYS A 14 22.69 -35.75 59.02
CA LYS A 14 23.78 -36.65 58.57
C LYS A 14 23.48 -37.42 57.29
N ASP A 15 22.21 -37.55 56.92
CA ASP A 15 21.85 -38.31 55.73
C ASP A 15 21.91 -37.51 54.42
N GLU A 16 21.99 -36.18 54.51
CA GLU A 16 22.17 -35.35 53.29
C GLU A 16 23.62 -35.32 52.75
N LYS A 17 24.60 -35.72 53.56
CA LYS A 17 26.00 -35.70 53.12
C LYS A 17 26.43 -36.97 52.36
N ASP A 18 25.61 -38.01 52.39
CA ASP A 18 25.92 -39.28 51.74
C ASP A 18 25.09 -39.55 50.47
N LYS A 19 24.35 -38.61 49.94
CA LYS A 19 23.88 -38.71 48.56
C LYS A 19 25.10 -38.64 47.65
N LYS A 20 25.70 -39.81 47.44
CA LYS A 20 26.79 -40.02 46.48
C LYS A 20 26.41 -39.30 45.18
N LYS A 21 27.18 -38.28 44.82
CA LYS A 21 27.07 -37.63 43.51
C LYS A 21 27.00 -38.72 42.43
N LYS A 22 25.90 -38.73 41.68
CA LYS A 22 25.76 -39.64 40.55
C LYS A 22 26.97 -39.42 39.65
N TYR A 23 27.65 -40.52 39.29
CA TYR A 23 28.78 -40.48 38.39
C TYR A 23 28.26 -39.94 37.04
N GLU A 24 28.75 -38.82 36.62
CA GLU A 24 28.58 -38.28 35.29
C GLU A 24 29.93 -38.42 34.58
N PRO A 25 29.99 -39.16 33.43
CA PRO A 25 31.22 -39.25 32.67
C PRO A 25 31.63 -37.88 32.17
N PRO A 26 32.95 -37.60 32.15
CA PRO A 26 33.44 -36.33 31.62
C PRO A 26 33.02 -36.15 30.16
N ILE A 27 32.60 -34.98 29.84
CA ILE A 27 32.23 -34.59 28.44
C ILE A 27 33.46 -34.84 27.56
N PRO A 28 33.32 -35.63 26.47
CA PRO A 28 34.45 -35.93 25.60
C PRO A 28 35.03 -34.65 25.03
N THR A 29 36.28 -34.41 25.32
CA THR A 29 37.02 -33.28 24.74
C THR A 29 37.56 -33.67 23.39
N ARG A 30 37.29 -32.85 22.38
CA ARG A 30 37.86 -33.05 21.05
C ARG A 30 39.40 -33.08 21.10
N VAL A 31 39.99 -34.06 20.46
CA VAL A 31 41.44 -34.09 20.21
C VAL A 31 41.74 -33.02 19.14
N GLY A 32 42.02 -31.80 19.54
CA GLY A 32 42.34 -30.70 18.60
C GLY A 32 42.52 -29.34 19.32
N LYS A 33 43.23 -28.44 18.68
CA LYS A 33 43.73 -27.15 19.25
C LYS A 33 42.64 -26.13 19.63
N LYS A 34 41.35 -26.36 19.43
CA LYS A 34 40.28 -25.41 19.81
C LYS A 34 39.31 -26.03 20.80
N LYS A 35 39.27 -25.45 22.01
CA LYS A 35 38.20 -25.75 22.97
C LYS A 35 36.87 -25.38 22.36
N ARG A 36 35.97 -26.35 22.28
CA ARG A 36 34.61 -26.13 21.81
C ARG A 36 33.86 -25.27 22.85
N ARG A 37 33.30 -24.15 22.43
CA ARG A 37 32.31 -23.43 23.23
C ARG A 37 31.00 -24.21 23.13
N THR A 38 30.54 -24.78 24.23
CA THR A 38 29.22 -25.37 24.34
C THR A 38 28.19 -24.25 24.33
N LYS A 39 27.52 -24.05 23.22
CA LYS A 39 26.31 -23.23 23.14
C LYS A 39 25.12 -24.17 23.12
N GLY A 40 24.19 -24.01 24.03
CA GLY A 40 22.97 -24.80 24.11
C GLY A 40 23.08 -26.07 24.99
N PRO A 41 22.01 -26.84 25.11
CA PRO A 41 22.01 -28.08 25.88
C PRO A 41 23.02 -29.03 25.29
N ASP A 42 24.00 -29.43 26.09
CA ASP A 42 25.04 -30.34 25.68
C ASP A 42 24.45 -31.65 25.18
N THR A 43 24.98 -32.17 24.10
CA THR A 43 24.63 -33.48 23.55
C THR A 43 24.74 -34.59 24.62
N ALA A 44 25.67 -34.43 25.53
CA ALA A 44 25.83 -35.31 26.69
C ALA A 44 24.61 -35.35 27.61
N LEU A 45 23.81 -34.28 27.68
CA LEU A 45 22.58 -34.22 28.50
C LEU A 45 21.42 -34.96 27.86
N LYS A 46 21.45 -35.21 26.55
CA LYS A 46 20.43 -35.99 25.82
C LYS A 46 20.62 -37.49 25.91
N LEU A 47 21.82 -37.93 26.24
CA LEU A 47 22.13 -39.35 26.40
C LEU A 47 21.74 -39.85 27.79
N PRO A 48 21.30 -41.11 27.92
CA PRO A 48 20.97 -41.68 29.20
C PRO A 48 22.18 -41.63 30.11
N ALA A 49 21.96 -41.19 31.34
CA ALA A 49 23.02 -41.13 32.34
C ALA A 49 23.52 -42.52 32.68
N VAL A 50 24.82 -42.75 32.56
CA VAL A 50 25.45 -44.02 32.94
C VAL A 50 25.57 -44.01 34.47
N THR A 51 24.66 -44.74 35.11
CA THR A 51 24.70 -44.93 36.57
C THR A 51 25.40 -46.27 36.84
N PRO A 52 26.31 -46.34 37.81
CA PRO A 52 26.97 -47.58 38.19
C PRO A 52 26.01 -48.50 38.94
N HIS A 53 25.20 -49.26 38.20
CA HIS A 53 24.35 -50.32 38.75
C HIS A 53 25.13 -51.62 39.07
N THR A 54 26.40 -51.64 38.68
CA THR A 54 27.26 -52.81 38.84
C THR A 54 28.63 -52.44 39.40
N ARG A 55 29.15 -53.22 40.31
CA ARG A 55 30.52 -53.10 40.84
C ARG A 55 31.60 -53.61 39.90
N CYS A 56 31.22 -54.21 38.76
CA CYS A 56 32.15 -54.74 37.78
C CYS A 56 32.73 -53.59 36.95
N ARG A 57 34.01 -53.30 37.16
CA ARG A 57 34.76 -52.26 36.41
C ARG A 57 34.72 -52.41 34.89
N LEU A 58 34.72 -53.69 34.43
CA LEU A 58 34.67 -54.02 32.99
C LEU A 58 33.34 -53.64 32.37
N LYS A 59 32.23 -53.83 33.05
CA LYS A 59 30.90 -53.40 32.58
C LYS A 59 30.76 -51.89 32.57
N LEU A 60 31.29 -51.19 33.53
CA LEU A 60 31.31 -49.74 33.57
C LEU A 60 32.12 -49.16 32.38
N LEU A 61 33.32 -49.69 32.13
CA LEU A 61 34.14 -49.30 30.99
C LEU A 61 33.44 -49.54 29.66
N LYS A 62 32.73 -50.65 29.51
CA LYS A 62 31.93 -50.92 28.27
C LYS A 62 30.83 -49.89 28.11
N LEU A 63 30.09 -49.55 29.17
CA LEU A 63 29.03 -48.56 29.12
C LEU A 63 29.56 -47.14 28.82
N GLU A 64 30.70 -46.77 29.34
CA GLU A 64 31.37 -45.49 29.02
C GLU A 64 31.81 -45.48 27.55
N ARG A 65 32.43 -46.52 27.03
CA ARG A 65 32.78 -46.63 25.61
C ARG A 65 31.58 -46.50 24.69
N ILE A 66 30.48 -47.21 25.00
CA ILE A 66 29.26 -47.09 24.20
C ILE A 66 28.77 -45.63 24.18
N LYS A 67 28.82 -44.93 25.32
CA LYS A 67 28.47 -43.53 25.38
C LYS A 67 29.38 -42.63 24.53
N ASP A 68 30.68 -42.90 24.57
CA ASP A 68 31.67 -42.19 23.75
C ASP A 68 31.45 -42.41 22.25
N TYR A 69 31.15 -43.67 21.85
CA TYR A 69 30.81 -43.96 20.45
C TYR A 69 29.54 -43.23 20.00
N LEU A 70 28.48 -43.22 20.78
CA LEU A 70 27.24 -42.50 20.48
C LEU A 70 27.49 -41.00 20.33
N LEU A 71 28.35 -40.43 21.19
CA LEU A 71 28.73 -39.03 21.09
C LEU A 71 29.51 -38.70 19.82
N MET A 72 30.45 -39.63 19.43
CA MET A 72 31.19 -39.48 18.19
C MET A 72 30.29 -39.58 16.97
N GLU A 73 29.32 -40.49 16.97
CA GLU A 73 28.34 -40.62 15.90
C GLU A 73 27.48 -39.39 15.77
N GLU A 74 26.95 -38.85 16.85
CA GLU A 74 26.17 -37.59 16.84
C GLU A 74 26.99 -36.42 16.38
N GLU A 75 28.27 -36.34 16.75
CA GLU A 75 29.19 -35.31 16.29
C GLU A 75 29.53 -35.42 14.81
N PHE A 76 29.64 -36.64 14.30
CA PHE A 76 29.86 -36.91 12.87
C PHE A 76 28.65 -36.49 12.04
N ILE A 77 27.44 -36.88 12.43
CA ILE A 77 26.20 -36.48 11.76
C ILE A 77 26.10 -34.93 11.73
N ARG A 78 26.33 -34.30 12.86
CA ARG A 78 26.29 -32.81 12.95
C ARG A 78 27.33 -32.13 12.07
N ASN A 79 28.53 -32.74 11.93
CA ASN A 79 29.54 -32.20 11.03
C ASN A 79 29.19 -32.45 9.56
N GLN A 80 28.57 -33.56 9.21
CA GLN A 80 28.04 -33.79 7.87
C GLN A 80 26.95 -32.81 7.51
N GLU A 81 26.01 -32.56 8.40
CA GLU A 81 24.96 -31.55 8.17
C GLU A 81 25.53 -30.13 7.95
N ARG A 82 26.65 -29.82 8.63
CA ARG A 82 27.35 -28.53 8.42
C ARG A 82 28.08 -28.44 7.09
N LEU A 83 28.54 -29.58 6.56
CA LEU A 83 29.29 -29.65 5.32
C LEU A 83 28.37 -29.79 4.09
N LYS A 84 27.07 -30.05 4.30
CA LYS A 84 26.13 -30.05 3.18
C LYS A 84 26.14 -28.68 2.46
N PRO A 85 26.29 -28.67 1.13
CA PRO A 85 26.19 -27.45 0.34
C PRO A 85 24.90 -26.71 0.63
N GLN A 86 24.95 -25.39 0.56
CA GLN A 86 23.78 -24.55 0.78
C GLN A 86 22.64 -24.88 -0.23
N GLU A 87 23.03 -25.30 -1.43
CA GLU A 87 22.13 -25.72 -2.49
C GLU A 87 21.31 -26.96 -2.14
N GLU A 88 21.96 -28.02 -1.58
CA GLU A 88 21.24 -29.23 -1.13
C GLU A 88 20.25 -28.91 0.01
N LYS A 89 20.62 -28.04 0.93
CA LYS A 89 19.70 -27.60 2.00
C LYS A 89 18.49 -26.88 1.43
N ASN A 90 18.73 -26.01 0.47
CA ASN A 90 17.66 -25.26 -0.21
C ASN A 90 16.75 -26.21 -1.01
N GLU A 91 17.30 -27.27 -1.63
CA GLU A 91 16.50 -28.27 -2.34
C GLU A 91 15.67 -29.15 -1.38
N GLU A 92 16.24 -29.59 -0.27
CA GLU A 92 15.48 -30.34 0.77
C GLU A 92 14.34 -29.48 1.34
N GLU A 93 14.55 -28.18 1.55
CA GLU A 93 13.51 -27.29 2.05
C GLU A 93 12.48 -26.95 0.98
N ARG A 94 12.87 -26.79 -0.28
CA ARG A 94 11.93 -26.65 -1.41
C ARG A 94 11.05 -27.89 -1.56
N SER A 95 11.60 -29.10 -1.41
CA SER A 95 10.82 -30.33 -1.41
C SER A 95 9.77 -30.34 -0.29
N LYS A 96 10.15 -29.94 0.92
CA LYS A 96 9.21 -29.80 2.05
C LYS A 96 8.11 -28.79 1.79
N VAL A 97 8.42 -27.73 1.04
CA VAL A 97 7.41 -26.70 0.65
C VAL A 97 6.52 -27.21 -0.47
N ASP A 98 7.05 -28.01 -1.40
CA ASP A 98 6.22 -28.64 -2.43
C ASP A 98 5.22 -29.63 -1.81
N ASP A 99 5.58 -30.32 -0.74
CA ASP A 99 4.66 -31.16 0.05
C ASP A 99 3.56 -30.33 0.76
N LEU A 100 3.80 -29.05 0.95
CA LEU A 100 2.86 -28.09 1.53
C LEU A 100 1.99 -27.38 0.49
N ARG A 101 2.24 -27.60 -0.81
CA ARG A 101 1.40 -27.11 -1.90
C ARG A 101 -0.03 -27.62 -1.73
N GLY A 102 -0.98 -26.68 -1.76
CA GLY A 102 -2.39 -26.97 -1.55
C GLY A 102 -2.87 -26.89 -0.10
N THR A 103 -1.99 -26.66 0.87
CA THR A 103 -2.42 -26.26 2.22
C THR A 103 -2.72 -24.78 2.25
N PRO A 104 -3.80 -24.34 2.93
CA PRO A 104 -4.07 -22.91 3.08
C PRO A 104 -2.92 -22.24 3.82
N MET A 105 -2.47 -21.10 3.30
CA MET A 105 -1.47 -20.26 3.94
C MET A 105 -2.16 -19.11 4.66
N SER A 106 -1.60 -18.66 5.77
CA SER A 106 -2.06 -17.49 6.50
C SER A 106 -1.09 -16.33 6.32
N VAL A 107 -1.59 -15.12 6.46
CA VAL A 107 -0.77 -13.90 6.43
C VAL A 107 -0.54 -13.45 7.87
N GLY A 108 0.68 -13.05 8.18
CA GLY A 108 1.05 -12.46 9.45
C GLY A 108 1.94 -11.24 9.24
N THR A 109 2.13 -10.46 10.29
CA THR A 109 3.03 -9.31 10.30
C THR A 109 4.28 -9.67 11.09
N LEU A 110 5.45 -9.40 10.54
CA LEU A 110 6.72 -9.61 11.20
C LEU A 110 6.90 -8.54 12.28
N GLU A 111 7.03 -8.94 13.53
CA GLU A 111 7.25 -7.99 14.66
C GLU A 111 8.74 -7.81 14.93
N GLU A 112 9.47 -8.90 15.10
CA GLU A 112 10.88 -8.88 15.46
C GLU A 112 11.64 -10.09 14.91
N ILE A 113 12.87 -9.87 14.46
CA ILE A 113 13.81 -10.92 14.05
C ILE A 113 14.73 -11.24 15.22
N ILE A 114 14.66 -12.46 15.73
CA ILE A 114 15.47 -12.89 16.90
C ILE A 114 16.81 -13.45 16.46
N ASP A 115 16.79 -14.35 15.50
CA ASP A 115 17.98 -15.03 14.95
C ASP A 115 17.84 -15.14 13.44
N ASP A 116 18.94 -15.50 12.76
CA ASP A 116 18.95 -15.74 11.30
C ASP A 116 17.87 -16.76 10.80
N ASN A 117 17.31 -17.56 11.67
CA ASN A 117 16.37 -18.62 11.34
C ASN A 117 15.04 -18.54 12.10
N HIS A 118 14.85 -17.54 12.96
CA HIS A 118 13.66 -17.42 13.80
C HIS A 118 13.22 -15.99 13.95
N ALA A 119 11.91 -15.78 13.93
CA ALA A 119 11.28 -14.48 14.09
C ALA A 119 10.00 -14.57 14.94
N ILE A 120 9.55 -13.44 15.44
CA ILE A 120 8.23 -13.27 16.04
C ILE A 120 7.30 -12.69 15.00
N VAL A 121 6.19 -13.38 14.77
CA VAL A 121 5.18 -12.97 13.82
C VAL A 121 3.82 -12.89 14.51
N SER A 122 3.13 -11.78 14.30
CA SER A 122 1.75 -11.56 14.73
C SER A 122 0.80 -12.04 13.62
N THR A 123 -0.22 -12.82 13.98
CA THR A 123 -1.24 -13.26 13.04
C THR A 123 -2.44 -12.33 13.06
N SER A 124 -3.29 -12.38 12.03
CA SER A 124 -4.52 -11.58 11.93
C SER A 124 -5.49 -11.78 13.10
N VAL A 125 -5.33 -12.86 13.88
CA VAL A 125 -6.11 -13.17 15.09
C VAL A 125 -5.54 -12.46 16.33
N GLY A 126 -4.39 -11.77 16.19
CA GLY A 126 -3.75 -11.02 17.27
C GLY A 126 -2.89 -11.87 18.21
N SER A 127 -2.56 -13.10 17.84
CA SER A 127 -1.62 -13.95 18.59
C SER A 127 -0.22 -13.84 18.01
N GLU A 128 0.76 -13.63 18.88
CA GLU A 128 2.18 -13.63 18.54
C GLU A 128 2.73 -15.06 18.57
N HIS A 129 3.48 -15.43 17.56
CA HIS A 129 4.07 -16.76 17.41
C HIS A 129 5.58 -16.65 17.17
N TYR A 130 6.34 -17.45 17.88
CA TYR A 130 7.74 -17.69 17.58
C TYR A 130 7.86 -18.70 16.47
N VAL A 131 8.30 -18.28 15.29
CA VAL A 131 8.26 -19.07 14.05
C VAL A 131 9.65 -19.24 13.45
N SER A 132 9.84 -20.32 12.71
CA SER A 132 11.07 -20.54 11.94
C SER A 132 10.96 -19.89 10.56
N ILE A 133 12.05 -19.31 10.11
CA ILE A 133 12.21 -18.77 8.75
C ILE A 133 12.82 -19.85 7.89
N LEU A 134 12.21 -20.20 6.77
CA LEU A 134 12.77 -21.16 5.83
C LEU A 134 13.97 -20.56 5.08
N SER A 135 14.97 -21.37 4.75
CA SER A 135 16.25 -20.87 4.21
C SER A 135 16.17 -20.27 2.81
N PHE A 136 15.11 -20.58 2.07
CA PHE A 136 14.88 -20.00 0.73
C PHE A 136 14.18 -18.64 0.76
N VAL A 137 13.73 -18.17 1.93
CA VAL A 137 13.17 -16.84 2.08
C VAL A 137 14.29 -15.80 2.00
N ASP A 138 14.08 -14.79 1.20
CA ASP A 138 15.04 -13.69 1.06
C ASP A 138 15.05 -12.87 2.35
N LYS A 139 16.18 -12.93 3.07
CA LYS A 139 16.33 -12.30 4.37
C LYS A 139 16.52 -10.79 4.26
N ASP A 140 16.99 -10.32 3.12
CA ASP A 140 17.23 -8.89 2.88
C ASP A 140 15.90 -8.11 2.74
N GLN A 141 14.81 -8.82 2.45
CA GLN A 141 13.45 -8.26 2.37
C GLN A 141 12.67 -8.35 3.68
N LEU A 142 13.23 -9.01 4.70
CA LEU A 142 12.60 -9.15 6.01
C LEU A 142 12.88 -7.90 6.86
N GLU A 143 11.96 -6.97 6.84
CA GLU A 143 11.98 -5.82 7.75
C GLU A 143 10.89 -5.94 8.82
N PRO A 144 11.13 -5.47 10.05
CA PRO A 144 10.07 -5.40 11.06
C PRO A 144 8.86 -4.60 10.55
N GLY A 145 7.67 -5.18 10.63
CA GLY A 145 6.43 -4.60 10.10
C GLY A 145 6.04 -5.09 8.70
N CYS A 146 6.87 -5.88 7.99
CA CYS A 146 6.51 -6.45 6.71
C CYS A 146 5.46 -7.56 6.85
N SER A 147 4.66 -7.75 5.81
CA SER A 147 3.70 -8.86 5.72
C SER A 147 4.40 -10.13 5.27
N VAL A 148 4.23 -11.22 6.00
CA VAL A 148 4.85 -12.51 5.71
C VAL A 148 3.81 -13.58 5.49
N LEU A 149 4.13 -14.53 4.62
CA LEU A 149 3.31 -15.69 4.34
C LEU A 149 3.68 -16.81 5.31
N LEU A 150 2.70 -17.28 6.07
CA LEU A 150 2.86 -18.31 7.08
C LEU A 150 2.19 -19.61 6.65
N ASN A 151 2.82 -20.73 6.93
CA ASN A 151 2.16 -22.01 6.84
C ASN A 151 1.14 -22.16 7.99
N HIS A 152 -0.10 -22.46 7.65
CA HIS A 152 -1.20 -22.55 8.63
C HIS A 152 -0.97 -23.64 9.71
N LYS A 153 -0.27 -24.73 9.39
CA LYS A 153 -0.05 -25.84 10.33
C LYS A 153 1.17 -25.64 11.24
N VAL A 154 2.25 -25.11 10.70
CA VAL A 154 3.56 -25.05 11.37
C VAL A 154 3.91 -23.60 11.73
N HIS A 155 3.17 -22.62 11.20
CA HIS A 155 3.43 -21.19 11.33
C HIS A 155 4.84 -20.76 10.88
N ALA A 156 5.53 -21.58 10.06
CA ALA A 156 6.82 -21.20 9.51
C ALA A 156 6.66 -20.13 8.43
N VAL A 157 7.61 -19.19 8.36
CA VAL A 157 7.65 -18.17 7.31
C VAL A 157 8.08 -18.83 6.00
N VAL A 158 7.20 -18.78 5.01
CA VAL A 158 7.38 -19.39 3.68
C VAL A 158 7.82 -18.34 2.65
N GLY A 159 7.43 -17.09 2.85
CA GLY A 159 7.78 -16.01 1.93
C GLY A 159 7.45 -14.65 2.53
N VAL A 160 8.01 -13.63 1.91
CA VAL A 160 7.67 -12.24 2.19
C VAL A 160 6.62 -11.81 1.19
N LEU A 161 5.55 -11.23 1.67
CA LEU A 161 4.61 -10.54 0.83
C LEU A 161 5.15 -9.13 0.64
N GLY A 162 5.55 -8.81 -0.58
CA GLY A 162 5.87 -7.41 -0.90
C GLY A 162 4.66 -6.52 -0.61
N ASP A 163 4.91 -5.30 -0.23
CA ASP A 163 3.85 -4.31 0.06
C ASP A 163 2.94 -4.04 -1.15
N ASP A 164 3.35 -4.47 -2.33
CA ASP A 164 2.61 -4.42 -3.59
C ASP A 164 1.47 -5.44 -3.71
N THR A 165 1.28 -6.29 -2.75
CA THR A 165 0.28 -7.36 -2.80
C THR A 165 -1.10 -6.94 -2.31
N ASP A 166 -1.26 -5.72 -1.83
CA ASP A 166 -2.60 -5.18 -1.65
C ASP A 166 -3.20 -4.90 -3.04
N PRO A 167 -4.21 -5.69 -3.50
CA PRO A 167 -4.77 -5.54 -4.84
C PRO A 167 -5.34 -4.15 -5.09
N MET A 168 -5.65 -3.39 -4.03
CA MET A 168 -6.12 -2.01 -4.14
C MET A 168 -5.00 -1.06 -4.55
N VAL A 169 -3.77 -1.24 -4.06
CA VAL A 169 -2.61 -0.42 -4.43
C VAL A 169 -2.12 -0.77 -5.83
N THR A 170 -2.18 -2.06 -6.23
CA THR A 170 -1.84 -2.48 -7.59
C THR A 170 -2.84 -1.96 -8.63
N VAL A 171 -4.11 -1.79 -8.28
CA VAL A 171 -5.11 -1.16 -9.15
C VAL A 171 -4.87 0.36 -9.26
N MET A 172 -4.34 1.01 -8.22
CA MET A 172 -3.92 2.41 -8.25
C MET A 172 -2.64 2.63 -9.08
N LYS A 173 -1.79 1.61 -9.19
CA LYS A 173 -0.61 1.63 -10.04
C LYS A 173 -1.02 1.45 -11.48
N LEU A 174 -0.85 2.45 -12.28
CA LEU A 174 -0.85 2.34 -13.73
C LEU A 174 -2.22 2.50 -14.43
N GLU A 175 -2.74 3.68 -14.40
CA GLU A 175 -3.21 4.11 -15.70
C GLU A 175 -1.95 4.20 -16.59
N LYS A 176 -1.90 3.41 -17.69
CA LYS A 176 -0.94 3.61 -18.80
C LYS A 176 -0.82 5.11 -19.03
N ALA A 177 0.40 5.61 -19.25
CA ALA A 177 0.65 7.02 -19.46
C ALA A 177 -0.53 7.65 -20.22
N PRO A 178 -1.21 8.66 -19.64
CA PRO A 178 -2.42 9.22 -20.24
C PRO A 178 -2.08 9.67 -21.67
N GLN A 179 -2.97 9.44 -22.61
CA GLN A 179 -2.76 9.84 -24.02
C GLN A 179 -3.32 11.24 -24.29
N GLU A 180 -4.03 11.80 -23.35
CA GLU A 180 -4.65 13.12 -23.45
C GLU A 180 -3.59 14.20 -23.46
N THR A 181 -3.74 15.15 -24.40
CA THR A 181 -2.84 16.30 -24.57
C THR A 181 -3.58 17.61 -24.30
N TYR A 182 -2.84 18.70 -24.13
CA TYR A 182 -3.46 20.03 -24.01
C TYR A 182 -4.27 20.43 -25.26
N ALA A 183 -4.01 19.84 -26.42
CA ALA A 183 -4.78 20.05 -27.65
C ALA A 183 -6.21 19.51 -27.54
N ASP A 184 -6.45 18.52 -26.68
CA ASP A 184 -7.78 17.95 -26.44
C ASP A 184 -8.62 18.82 -25.48
N ILE A 185 -8.02 19.88 -24.90
CA ILE A 185 -8.68 20.81 -24.00
C ILE A 185 -9.08 22.08 -24.77
N GLY A 186 -10.37 22.32 -24.83
CA GLY A 186 -10.90 23.51 -25.51
C GLY A 186 -11.01 24.70 -24.54
N GLY A 187 -10.13 25.67 -24.67
CA GLY A 187 -10.09 26.84 -23.77
C GLY A 187 -9.29 26.58 -22.51
N LEU A 188 -9.60 27.30 -21.41
CA LEU A 188 -8.88 27.22 -20.13
C LEU A 188 -7.40 27.62 -20.24
N ASP A 189 -7.08 28.54 -21.16
CA ASP A 189 -5.69 28.93 -21.44
C ASP A 189 -5.00 29.48 -20.18
N THR A 190 -5.70 30.23 -19.32
CA THR A 190 -5.19 30.74 -18.03
C THR A 190 -4.96 29.63 -17.04
N GLN A 191 -5.90 28.70 -16.89
CA GLN A 191 -5.82 27.56 -15.97
C GLN A 191 -4.70 26.59 -16.40
N ILE A 192 -4.52 26.40 -17.69
CA ILE A 192 -3.39 25.60 -18.24
C ILE A 192 -2.06 26.26 -17.86
N GLN A 193 -1.97 27.59 -17.96
CA GLN A 193 -0.77 28.32 -17.58
C GLN A 193 -0.48 28.22 -16.08
N GLU A 194 -1.49 28.43 -15.23
CA GLU A 194 -1.35 28.32 -13.79
C GLU A 194 -0.91 26.90 -13.34
N ILE A 195 -1.44 25.85 -13.97
CA ILE A 195 -1.05 24.49 -13.61
C ILE A 195 0.34 24.13 -14.15
N LYS A 196 0.72 24.64 -15.30
CA LYS A 196 2.08 24.52 -15.82
C LYS A 196 3.10 25.11 -14.85
N GLU A 197 2.87 26.33 -14.40
CA GLU A 197 3.72 26.99 -13.42
C GLU A 197 3.75 26.27 -12.08
N SER A 198 2.65 25.64 -11.66
CA SER A 198 2.55 25.05 -10.34
C SER A 198 3.01 23.59 -10.26
N VAL A 199 2.90 22.82 -11.36
CA VAL A 199 3.17 21.38 -11.40
C VAL A 199 4.22 21.02 -12.42
N GLU A 200 4.10 21.48 -13.67
CA GLU A 200 4.99 21.09 -14.77
C GLU A 200 6.40 21.66 -14.59
N LEU A 201 6.52 22.99 -14.39
CA LEU A 201 7.81 23.65 -14.23
C LEU A 201 8.63 23.13 -13.04
N PRO A 202 8.07 22.92 -11.83
CA PRO A 202 8.85 22.36 -10.73
C PRO A 202 9.38 20.94 -10.95
N LEU A 203 8.70 20.15 -11.79
CA LEU A 203 9.13 18.78 -12.12
C LEU A 203 10.14 18.74 -13.28
N THR A 204 10.01 19.66 -14.25
CA THR A 204 10.87 19.68 -15.43
C THR A 204 12.10 20.55 -15.25
N HIS A 205 11.97 21.67 -14.55
CA HIS A 205 12.98 22.69 -14.33
C HIS A 205 13.02 23.18 -12.88
N PRO A 206 13.39 22.35 -11.90
CA PRO A 206 13.51 22.74 -10.50
C PRO A 206 14.53 23.86 -10.28
N GLU A 207 15.54 23.95 -11.14
CA GLU A 207 16.64 24.92 -11.11
C GLU A 207 16.13 26.37 -11.06
N TYR A 208 15.06 26.69 -11.79
CA TYR A 208 14.53 28.05 -11.81
C TYR A 208 13.97 28.51 -10.45
N TYR A 209 13.43 27.57 -9.68
CA TYR A 209 12.92 27.86 -8.35
C TYR A 209 14.06 28.03 -7.33
N GLU A 210 15.13 27.26 -7.47
CA GLU A 210 16.33 27.37 -6.66
C GLU A 210 17.06 28.69 -6.93
N GLU A 211 17.25 29.07 -8.19
CA GLU A 211 17.88 30.33 -8.57
C GLU A 211 17.09 31.56 -8.05
N MET A 212 15.76 31.49 -8.07
CA MET A 212 14.90 32.55 -7.54
C MET A 212 14.77 32.52 -6.01
N GLY A 213 15.22 31.44 -5.34
CA GLY A 213 15.04 31.25 -3.91
C GLY A 213 13.58 31.06 -3.47
N ILE A 214 12.72 30.58 -4.39
CA ILE A 214 11.28 30.39 -4.15
C ILE A 214 11.02 28.90 -3.98
N LYS A 215 10.27 28.53 -2.92
CA LYS A 215 9.84 27.14 -2.76
C LYS A 215 8.74 26.81 -3.77
N PRO A 216 8.89 25.72 -4.55
CA PRO A 216 7.86 25.32 -5.49
C PRO A 216 6.59 24.88 -4.75
N PRO A 217 5.39 25.15 -5.32
CA PRO A 217 4.14 24.70 -4.72
C PRO A 217 4.08 23.18 -4.64
N LYS A 218 3.58 22.65 -3.53
CA LYS A 218 3.46 21.21 -3.26
C LYS A 218 2.22 20.62 -3.88
N GLY A 219 1.10 21.34 -3.78
CA GLY A 219 -0.20 20.86 -4.20
C GLY A 219 -1.06 21.94 -4.86
N VAL A 220 -1.93 21.47 -5.74
CA VAL A 220 -2.91 22.28 -6.47
C VAL A 220 -4.29 21.69 -6.29
N ILE A 221 -5.31 22.52 -6.04
CA ILE A 221 -6.70 22.12 -6.05
C ILE A 221 -7.43 22.69 -7.26
N LEU A 222 -8.09 21.81 -8.01
CA LEU A 222 -8.94 22.14 -9.14
C LEU A 222 -10.40 22.11 -8.67
N TYR A 223 -11.11 23.24 -8.78
CA TYR A 223 -12.50 23.29 -8.33
C TYR A 223 -13.42 23.93 -9.36
N GLY A 224 -14.69 23.58 -9.32
CA GLY A 224 -15.71 24.14 -10.20
C GLY A 224 -16.80 23.11 -10.55
N PRO A 225 -17.78 23.50 -11.37
CA PRO A 225 -18.88 22.61 -11.74
C PRO A 225 -18.44 21.28 -12.34
N PRO A 226 -19.26 20.22 -12.25
CA PRO A 226 -18.96 18.95 -12.86
C PRO A 226 -18.89 19.06 -14.39
N GLY A 227 -18.01 18.27 -15.02
CA GLY A 227 -17.87 18.23 -16.46
C GLY A 227 -17.10 19.40 -17.10
N THR A 228 -16.38 20.22 -16.32
CA THR A 228 -15.55 21.32 -16.81
C THR A 228 -14.15 20.91 -17.23
N GLY A 229 -13.76 19.62 -17.09
CA GLY A 229 -12.51 19.12 -17.58
C GLY A 229 -11.37 19.01 -16.57
N LYS A 230 -11.63 19.07 -15.27
CA LYS A 230 -10.62 18.96 -14.19
C LYS A 230 -9.74 17.71 -14.31
N THR A 231 -10.36 16.55 -14.41
CA THR A 231 -9.66 15.26 -14.57
C THR A 231 -8.90 15.17 -15.91
N LEU A 232 -9.45 15.76 -16.97
CA LEU A 232 -8.82 15.80 -18.29
C LEU A 232 -7.54 16.63 -18.26
N LEU A 233 -7.57 17.80 -17.58
CA LEU A 233 -6.38 18.65 -17.45
C LEU A 233 -5.30 17.95 -16.61
N ALA A 234 -5.64 17.30 -15.51
CA ALA A 234 -4.69 16.55 -14.71
C ALA A 234 -3.98 15.44 -15.52
N LYS A 235 -4.72 14.73 -16.36
CA LYS A 235 -4.17 13.73 -17.28
C LYS A 235 -3.24 14.34 -18.33
N ALA A 236 -3.62 15.48 -18.89
CA ALA A 236 -2.79 16.17 -19.89
C ALA A 236 -1.46 16.66 -19.28
N VAL A 237 -1.47 17.15 -18.04
CA VAL A 237 -0.25 17.53 -17.30
C VAL A 237 0.65 16.32 -17.09
N ALA A 238 0.10 15.19 -16.67
CA ALA A 238 0.87 13.97 -16.45
C ALA A 238 1.50 13.44 -17.73
N ASN A 239 0.79 13.51 -18.85
CA ASN A 239 1.34 13.13 -20.15
C ASN A 239 2.52 14.04 -20.56
N GLN A 240 2.39 15.34 -20.31
CA GLN A 240 3.42 16.30 -20.72
C GLN A 240 4.69 16.24 -19.86
N THR A 241 4.54 15.92 -18.58
CA THR A 241 5.67 15.82 -17.63
C THR A 241 6.39 14.48 -17.68
N SER A 242 5.83 13.47 -18.40
CA SER A 242 6.33 12.08 -18.38
C SER A 242 6.48 11.50 -16.98
N ALA A 243 5.79 12.09 -15.99
CA ALA A 243 5.78 11.65 -14.62
C ALA A 243 4.84 10.45 -14.41
N THR A 244 5.13 9.66 -13.40
CA THR A 244 4.24 8.55 -13.01
C THR A 244 2.91 9.11 -12.50
N PHE A 245 1.80 8.71 -13.10
CA PHE A 245 0.47 9.21 -12.76
C PHE A 245 -0.28 8.21 -11.88
N LEU A 246 -0.50 8.60 -10.63
CA LEU A 246 -1.26 7.84 -9.65
C LEU A 246 -2.62 8.49 -9.45
N ARG A 247 -3.68 7.80 -9.87
CA ARG A 247 -5.06 8.30 -9.74
C ARG A 247 -5.80 7.55 -8.65
N VAL A 248 -6.44 8.30 -7.77
CA VAL A 248 -7.30 7.79 -6.70
C VAL A 248 -8.59 8.61 -6.68
N VAL A 249 -9.71 7.98 -6.38
CA VAL A 249 -10.98 8.66 -6.12
C VAL A 249 -11.18 8.76 -4.62
N GLY A 250 -11.62 9.93 -4.12
CA GLY A 250 -11.81 10.16 -2.68
C GLY A 250 -12.69 9.12 -2.00
N SER A 251 -13.71 8.60 -2.70
CA SER A 251 -14.57 7.53 -2.18
C SER A 251 -13.84 6.19 -1.98
N GLU A 252 -12.77 5.92 -2.73
CA GLU A 252 -11.95 4.71 -2.58
C GLU A 252 -11.09 4.75 -1.31
N LEU A 253 -10.79 5.94 -0.81
CA LEU A 253 -10.08 6.13 0.46
C LEU A 253 -10.96 5.87 1.69
N ILE A 254 -12.30 5.75 1.48
CA ILE A 254 -13.27 5.43 2.52
C ILE A 254 -13.53 3.93 2.47
N GLN A 255 -12.75 3.16 3.22
CA GLN A 255 -12.87 1.71 3.27
C GLN A 255 -13.93 1.27 4.30
N LYS A 256 -14.45 0.06 4.08
CA LYS A 256 -15.44 -0.56 4.97
C LYS A 256 -14.85 -0.96 6.33
N TYR A 257 -13.55 -1.22 6.40
CA TYR A 257 -12.86 -1.68 7.59
C TYR A 257 -12.11 -0.56 8.30
N LEU A 258 -12.09 -0.63 9.62
CA LEU A 258 -11.46 0.37 10.47
C LEU A 258 -9.92 0.31 10.29
N GLY A 259 -9.30 1.45 9.94
CA GLY A 259 -7.84 1.57 9.82
C GLY A 259 -7.28 1.42 8.41
N ASP A 260 -8.04 0.86 7.46
CA ASP A 260 -7.55 0.66 6.08
C ASP A 260 -7.38 1.99 5.31
N GLY A 261 -8.26 2.96 5.55
CA GLY A 261 -8.17 4.26 4.89
C GLY A 261 -6.84 4.98 5.14
N PRO A 262 -6.43 5.21 6.39
CA PRO A 262 -5.13 5.81 6.71
C PRO A 262 -3.93 5.00 6.20
N LYS A 263 -4.01 3.66 6.21
CA LYS A 263 -2.97 2.79 5.65
C LYS A 263 -2.84 3.01 4.15
N LEU A 264 -3.96 3.03 3.43
CA LEU A 264 -4.01 3.23 1.99
C LEU A 264 -3.41 4.59 1.58
N VAL A 265 -3.70 5.65 2.35
CA VAL A 265 -3.10 6.97 2.12
C VAL A 265 -1.57 6.90 2.27
N ARG A 266 -1.05 6.28 3.34
CA ARG A 266 0.41 6.14 3.53
C ARG A 266 1.07 5.38 2.40
N GLU A 267 0.47 4.27 1.98
CA GLU A 267 0.99 3.45 0.88
C GLU A 267 0.95 4.21 -0.45
N LEU A 268 -0.13 4.96 -0.73
CA LEU A 268 -0.22 5.80 -1.93
C LEU A 268 0.95 6.77 -2.02
N PHE A 269 1.26 7.47 -0.93
CA PHE A 269 2.36 8.43 -0.91
C PHE A 269 3.73 7.76 -0.94
N ARG A 270 3.89 6.59 -0.30
CA ARG A 270 5.12 5.79 -0.40
C ARG A 270 5.38 5.35 -1.85
N VAL A 271 4.38 4.81 -2.53
CA VAL A 271 4.47 4.43 -3.95
C VAL A 271 4.78 5.65 -4.82
N ALA A 272 4.18 6.81 -4.51
CA ALA A 272 4.49 8.05 -5.23
C ALA A 272 5.96 8.46 -5.08
N GLU A 273 6.57 8.25 -3.93
CA GLU A 273 7.97 8.51 -3.66
C GLU A 273 8.91 7.52 -4.37
N GLU A 274 8.59 6.24 -4.31
CA GLU A 274 9.37 5.18 -4.97
C GLU A 274 9.43 5.36 -6.49
N HIS A 275 8.37 5.94 -7.07
CA HIS A 275 8.25 6.17 -8.52
C HIS A 275 8.41 7.64 -8.90
N ALA A 276 9.15 8.41 -8.13
CA ALA A 276 9.43 9.80 -8.46
C ALA A 276 10.23 9.93 -9.79
N PRO A 277 9.95 10.95 -10.63
CA PRO A 277 8.95 12.00 -10.45
C PRO A 277 7.51 11.50 -10.64
N SER A 278 6.61 11.89 -9.73
CA SER A 278 5.25 11.40 -9.72
C SER A 278 4.21 12.49 -9.47
N ILE A 279 3.00 12.26 -10.01
CA ILE A 279 1.83 13.11 -9.80
C ILE A 279 0.73 12.27 -9.15
N VAL A 280 0.36 12.63 -7.94
CA VAL A 280 -0.78 12.02 -7.23
C VAL A 280 -2.03 12.85 -7.54
N PHE A 281 -2.99 12.25 -8.23
CA PHE A 281 -4.26 12.89 -8.53
C PHE A 281 -5.39 12.27 -7.70
N ILE A 282 -6.00 13.10 -6.84
CA ILE A 282 -7.13 12.69 -6.01
C ILE A 282 -8.39 13.37 -6.52
N ASP A 283 -9.27 12.57 -7.15
CA ASP A 283 -10.55 13.05 -7.65
C ASP A 283 -11.62 13.00 -6.55
N GLU A 284 -12.62 13.87 -6.62
CA GLU A 284 -13.73 13.94 -5.66
C GLU A 284 -13.27 13.97 -4.19
N ILE A 285 -12.30 14.81 -3.88
CA ILE A 285 -11.74 14.91 -2.52
C ILE A 285 -12.79 15.32 -1.47
N ASP A 286 -13.91 15.89 -1.89
CA ASP A 286 -15.05 16.23 -1.03
C ASP A 286 -15.64 14.99 -0.31
N ALA A 287 -15.44 13.77 -0.81
CA ALA A 287 -15.83 12.57 -0.09
C ALA A 287 -15.10 12.40 1.25
N VAL A 288 -13.80 12.74 1.31
CA VAL A 288 -12.95 12.59 2.51
C VAL A 288 -12.73 13.93 3.23
N GLY A 289 -12.61 15.00 2.45
CA GLY A 289 -12.16 16.31 2.90
C GLY A 289 -13.27 17.22 3.46
N THR A 290 -14.44 16.71 3.83
CA THR A 290 -15.54 17.52 4.35
C THR A 290 -15.24 18.14 5.71
N LYS A 291 -15.85 19.33 5.97
CA LYS A 291 -15.81 20.01 7.27
C LYS A 291 -16.25 19.07 8.38
N ARG A 292 -15.58 19.20 9.52
CA ARG A 292 -15.87 18.41 10.73
C ARG A 292 -17.22 18.82 11.30
N TYR A 293 -18.17 17.91 11.28
CA TYR A 293 -19.39 18.03 12.05
C TYR A 293 -19.26 17.10 13.28
N ASP A 294 -19.80 17.54 14.41
CA ASP A 294 -19.82 16.78 15.67
C ASP A 294 -20.78 15.60 15.56
N SER A 295 -20.44 14.60 14.77
CA SER A 295 -21.25 13.42 14.62
C SER A 295 -20.60 12.21 15.31
N ASN A 296 -21.44 11.43 15.98
CA ASN A 296 -21.05 10.29 16.81
C ASN A 296 -21.02 8.96 16.03
N SER A 297 -21.08 8.98 14.69
CA SER A 297 -21.10 7.74 13.91
C SER A 297 -19.69 7.16 13.71
N GLY A 298 -19.56 5.84 13.78
CA GLY A 298 -18.26 5.16 13.63
C GLY A 298 -17.61 5.40 12.26
N GLY A 299 -18.40 5.53 11.20
CA GLY A 299 -17.91 5.79 9.84
C GLY A 299 -17.29 7.18 9.67
N GLU A 300 -17.86 8.19 10.32
CA GLU A 300 -17.34 9.55 10.24
C GLU A 300 -16.00 9.70 10.96
N ARG A 301 -15.78 8.97 12.04
CA ARG A 301 -14.47 8.92 12.72
C ARG A 301 -13.38 8.36 11.82
N GLU A 302 -13.73 7.39 10.97
CA GLU A 302 -12.76 6.80 10.02
C GLU A 302 -12.42 7.77 8.90
N ILE A 303 -13.41 8.48 8.36
CA ILE A 303 -13.20 9.56 7.38
C ILE A 303 -12.29 10.63 7.97
N GLN A 304 -12.51 11.04 9.21
CA GLN A 304 -11.67 12.02 9.90
C GLN A 304 -10.23 11.52 10.10
N ARG A 305 -10.02 10.22 10.41
CA ARG A 305 -8.69 9.64 10.53
C ARG A 305 -7.96 9.62 9.20
N THR A 306 -8.65 9.22 8.13
CA THR A 306 -8.11 9.24 6.76
C THR A 306 -7.73 10.65 6.35
N MET A 307 -8.57 11.63 6.68
CA MET A 307 -8.29 13.04 6.45
C MET A 307 -7.07 13.54 7.23
N LEU A 308 -6.95 13.19 8.51
CA LEU A 308 -5.80 13.56 9.33
C LEU A 308 -4.51 12.94 8.79
N GLU A 309 -4.55 11.68 8.35
CA GLU A 309 -3.40 11.04 7.73
C GLU A 309 -3.00 11.73 6.42
N LEU A 310 -3.97 12.08 5.57
CA LEU A 310 -3.72 12.84 4.35
C LEU A 310 -3.04 14.19 4.66
N LEU A 311 -3.50 14.91 5.68
CA LEU A 311 -2.88 16.16 6.12
C LEU A 311 -1.45 15.96 6.61
N ASN A 312 -1.20 14.88 7.38
CA ASN A 312 0.13 14.55 7.89
C ASN A 312 1.09 14.22 6.74
N GLN A 313 0.62 13.46 5.75
CA GLN A 313 1.42 13.14 4.58
C GLN A 313 1.75 14.42 3.78
N LEU A 314 0.80 15.33 3.58
CA LEU A 314 1.04 16.62 2.92
C LEU A 314 2.03 17.51 3.69
N ASP A 315 2.00 17.50 5.02
CA ASP A 315 2.95 18.26 5.85
C ASP A 315 4.37 17.64 5.80
N GLY A 316 4.49 16.32 5.69
CA GLY A 316 5.76 15.60 5.61
C GLY A 316 6.55 15.82 4.32
N PHE A 317 5.95 16.40 3.29
CA PHE A 317 6.54 16.59 1.95
C PHE A 317 7.54 17.76 1.82
N ASP A 318 8.00 18.39 2.91
CA ASP A 318 8.89 19.57 2.83
C ASP A 318 10.25 19.33 2.16
N SER A 319 10.73 18.08 2.10
CA SER A 319 12.04 17.73 1.56
C SER A 319 12.02 17.08 0.16
N ARG A 320 10.83 16.90 -0.44
CA ARG A 320 10.66 16.03 -1.60
C ARG A 320 10.03 16.79 -2.77
N GLY A 321 10.87 17.46 -3.56
CA GLY A 321 10.45 18.25 -4.72
C GLY A 321 9.79 17.46 -5.85
N ASP A 322 9.99 16.13 -5.89
CA ASP A 322 9.69 15.29 -7.04
C ASP A 322 8.27 14.68 -7.06
N VAL A 323 7.49 14.89 -6.01
CA VAL A 323 6.09 14.45 -5.92
C VAL A 323 5.17 15.66 -5.90
N LYS A 324 4.18 15.70 -6.80
CA LYS A 324 3.16 16.76 -6.86
C LYS A 324 1.77 16.19 -6.62
N VAL A 325 0.97 16.92 -5.86
CA VAL A 325 -0.40 16.50 -5.54
C VAL A 325 -1.39 17.41 -6.24
N ILE A 326 -2.28 16.82 -7.04
CA ILE A 326 -3.39 17.51 -7.68
C ILE A 326 -4.69 16.95 -7.11
N MET A 327 -5.51 17.81 -6.54
CA MET A 327 -6.82 17.43 -6.02
C MET A 327 -7.93 18.03 -6.87
N ALA A 328 -9.02 17.33 -7.04
CA ALA A 328 -10.19 17.84 -7.74
C ALA A 328 -11.45 17.76 -6.86
N THR A 329 -12.27 18.80 -6.91
CA THR A 329 -13.57 18.84 -6.22
C THR A 329 -14.61 19.58 -7.05
N ASN A 330 -15.86 19.19 -6.88
CA ASN A 330 -16.97 19.94 -7.43
C ASN A 330 -17.46 21.04 -6.47
N ARG A 331 -17.15 20.93 -5.16
CA ARG A 331 -17.64 21.83 -4.11
C ARG A 331 -16.51 22.23 -3.17
N ILE A 332 -15.86 23.35 -3.46
CA ILE A 332 -14.77 23.84 -2.60
C ILE A 332 -15.25 24.28 -1.23
N GLU A 333 -16.51 24.72 -1.11
CA GLU A 333 -17.13 25.23 0.12
C GLU A 333 -17.30 24.16 1.21
N THR A 334 -17.42 22.89 0.81
CA THR A 334 -17.60 21.76 1.73
C THR A 334 -16.28 21.30 2.33
N LEU A 335 -15.14 21.67 1.75
CA LEU A 335 -13.83 21.21 2.19
C LEU A 335 -13.40 21.82 3.53
N ASP A 336 -12.65 21.02 4.30
CA ASP A 336 -12.02 21.49 5.55
C ASP A 336 -10.96 22.58 5.21
N PRO A 337 -11.05 23.76 5.83
CA PRO A 337 -10.04 24.81 5.65
C PRO A 337 -8.61 24.37 5.97
N ALA A 338 -8.43 23.31 6.74
CA ALA A 338 -7.12 22.76 7.06
C ALA A 338 -6.38 22.19 5.83
N LEU A 339 -7.09 21.68 4.83
CA LEU A 339 -6.53 21.26 3.55
C LEU A 339 -5.98 22.43 2.72
N ILE A 340 -6.69 23.54 2.76
CA ILE A 340 -6.49 24.69 1.87
C ILE A 340 -5.50 25.70 2.47
N ARG A 341 -4.66 25.28 3.42
CA ARG A 341 -3.65 26.14 4.02
C ARG A 341 -2.38 26.20 3.17
N PRO A 342 -1.69 27.37 3.12
CA PRO A 342 -0.36 27.46 2.53
C PRO A 342 0.60 26.43 3.16
N GLY A 343 1.43 25.82 2.35
CA GLY A 343 2.33 24.74 2.75
C GLY A 343 1.75 23.33 2.55
N ARG A 344 0.45 23.21 2.23
CA ARG A 344 -0.22 21.94 1.84
C ARG A 344 -0.71 22.05 0.41
N ILE A 345 -1.76 22.85 0.20
CA ILE A 345 -2.28 23.17 -1.13
C ILE A 345 -2.10 24.69 -1.34
N ASP A 346 -1.11 25.00 -2.16
CA ASP A 346 -0.67 26.39 -2.33
C ASP A 346 -1.48 27.13 -3.38
N ARG A 347 -2.03 26.41 -4.36
CA ARG A 347 -2.75 26.98 -5.49
C ARG A 347 -4.17 26.43 -5.60
N LYS A 348 -5.11 27.33 -5.90
CA LYS A 348 -6.51 27.02 -6.15
C LYS A 348 -6.87 27.52 -7.54
N ILE A 349 -7.22 26.60 -8.43
CA ILE A 349 -7.54 26.90 -9.82
C ILE A 349 -9.02 26.68 -10.05
N GLU A 350 -9.72 27.75 -10.45
CA GLU A 350 -11.15 27.71 -10.74
C GLU A 350 -11.42 27.27 -12.19
N PHE A 351 -12.38 26.39 -12.34
CA PHE A 351 -12.87 25.94 -13.64
C PHE A 351 -14.29 26.47 -13.87
N PRO A 352 -14.43 27.62 -14.50
CA PRO A 352 -15.74 28.17 -14.80
C PRO A 352 -16.45 27.36 -15.89
N LEU A 353 -17.74 27.60 -16.06
CA LEU A 353 -18.47 27.11 -17.23
C LEU A 353 -17.92 27.75 -18.50
N PRO A 354 -17.91 27.02 -19.62
CA PRO A 354 -17.29 27.50 -20.86
C PRO A 354 -18.05 28.67 -21.49
N ASP A 355 -17.31 29.74 -21.81
CA ASP A 355 -17.79 30.89 -22.59
C ASP A 355 -18.05 30.52 -24.04
N GLU A 356 -18.70 31.38 -24.80
CA GLU A 356 -19.00 31.13 -26.22
C GLU A 356 -17.77 30.76 -27.06
N LYS A 357 -16.64 31.42 -26.82
CA LYS A 357 -15.37 31.11 -27.49
C LYS A 357 -14.87 29.72 -27.14
N THR A 358 -14.96 29.39 -25.86
CA THR A 358 -14.57 28.08 -25.32
C THR A 358 -15.51 26.99 -25.80
N LYS A 359 -16.85 27.22 -25.78
CA LYS A 359 -17.83 26.29 -26.36
C LYS A 359 -17.51 25.98 -27.82
N ARG A 360 -17.19 26.99 -28.62
CA ARG A 360 -16.81 26.81 -30.02
C ARG A 360 -15.58 25.91 -30.17
N ARG A 361 -14.55 26.15 -29.38
CA ARG A 361 -13.33 25.28 -29.39
C ARG A 361 -13.66 23.86 -29.00
N ILE A 362 -14.46 23.62 -27.97
CA ILE A 362 -14.86 22.29 -27.52
C ILE A 362 -15.67 21.57 -28.59
N PHE A 363 -16.66 22.25 -29.21
CA PHE A 363 -17.40 21.69 -30.33
C PHE A 363 -16.46 21.29 -31.50
N ASN A 364 -15.54 22.16 -31.87
CA ASN A 364 -14.57 21.88 -32.93
C ASN A 364 -13.70 20.65 -32.62
N ILE A 365 -13.24 20.49 -31.38
CA ILE A 365 -12.44 19.32 -30.99
C ILE A 365 -13.25 18.02 -31.14
N HIS A 366 -14.50 18.01 -30.72
CA HIS A 366 -15.34 16.81 -30.80
C HIS A 366 -15.85 16.56 -32.21
N THR A 367 -16.14 17.59 -32.98
CA THR A 367 -16.64 17.47 -34.37
C THR A 367 -15.54 17.19 -35.37
N SER A 368 -14.27 17.57 -35.09
CA SER A 368 -13.13 17.31 -35.99
C SER A 368 -12.93 15.81 -36.32
N LYS A 369 -13.35 14.94 -35.38
CA LYS A 369 -13.29 13.48 -35.51
C LYS A 369 -14.54 12.88 -36.18
N MET A 370 -15.55 13.71 -36.52
CA MET A 370 -16.85 13.28 -37.05
C MET A 370 -17.03 13.72 -38.49
N THR A 371 -17.76 12.94 -39.30
CA THR A 371 -18.18 13.32 -40.65
C THR A 371 -19.46 14.14 -40.56
N LEU A 372 -19.33 15.46 -40.80
CA LEU A 372 -20.45 16.39 -40.79
C LEU A 372 -21.04 16.55 -42.19
N ALA A 373 -22.32 16.88 -42.25
CA ALA A 373 -22.97 17.34 -43.47
C ALA A 373 -22.70 18.87 -43.64
N ASP A 374 -22.82 19.35 -44.86
CA ASP A 374 -22.49 20.75 -45.20
C ASP A 374 -23.53 21.77 -44.65
N ASP A 375 -24.66 21.28 -44.15
CA ASP A 375 -25.76 22.07 -43.56
C ASP A 375 -25.61 22.35 -42.07
N VAL A 376 -24.58 21.78 -41.42
CA VAL A 376 -24.40 21.88 -39.98
C VAL A 376 -23.93 23.28 -39.56
N ASN A 377 -24.78 23.99 -38.88
CA ASN A 377 -24.48 25.27 -38.26
C ASN A 377 -24.37 25.14 -36.74
N LEU A 378 -23.14 25.11 -36.24
CA LEU A 378 -22.88 25.01 -34.78
C LEU A 378 -23.14 26.32 -34.05
N GLN A 379 -23.27 27.45 -34.75
CA GLN A 379 -23.41 28.77 -34.12
C GLN A 379 -24.69 28.89 -33.30
N ASP A 380 -25.80 28.30 -33.78
CA ASP A 380 -27.08 28.29 -33.08
C ASP A 380 -27.00 27.56 -31.72
N LEU A 381 -26.16 26.52 -31.65
CA LEU A 381 -25.93 25.74 -30.45
C LEU A 381 -25.03 26.49 -29.44
N ILE A 382 -24.06 27.24 -29.96
CA ILE A 382 -23.08 28.02 -29.16
C ILE A 382 -23.72 29.26 -28.57
N MET A 383 -24.56 29.98 -29.37
CA MET A 383 -25.23 31.19 -28.93
C MET A 383 -26.38 30.94 -27.94
N ALA A 384 -26.83 29.72 -27.82
CA ALA A 384 -27.86 29.40 -26.84
C ALA A 384 -27.36 29.68 -25.41
N LYS A 385 -28.17 30.41 -24.63
CA LYS A 385 -27.87 30.79 -23.23
C LYS A 385 -28.01 29.60 -22.28
N ASP A 386 -27.69 28.39 -22.73
CA ASP A 386 -27.73 27.22 -21.91
C ASP A 386 -26.40 27.03 -21.17
N ASP A 387 -26.46 26.69 -19.89
CA ASP A 387 -25.31 26.39 -19.07
C ASP A 387 -24.77 24.99 -19.40
N LEU A 388 -24.16 24.87 -20.60
CA LEU A 388 -23.57 23.63 -21.09
C LEU A 388 -22.15 23.48 -20.55
N SER A 389 -21.86 22.39 -19.88
CA SER A 389 -20.50 22.00 -19.52
C SER A 389 -19.78 21.36 -20.71
N GLY A 390 -18.46 21.18 -20.61
CA GLY A 390 -17.68 20.48 -21.63
C GLY A 390 -18.14 19.01 -21.81
N ALA A 391 -18.55 18.35 -20.74
CA ALA A 391 -19.11 17.02 -20.78
C ALA A 391 -20.48 16.97 -21.50
N ASP A 392 -21.33 17.96 -21.28
CA ASP A 392 -22.60 18.07 -21.97
C ASP A 392 -22.40 18.25 -23.50
N ILE A 393 -21.44 19.08 -23.90
CA ILE A 393 -21.07 19.26 -25.31
C ILE A 393 -20.59 17.96 -25.94
N LYS A 394 -19.74 17.21 -25.25
CA LYS A 394 -19.29 15.90 -25.67
C LYS A 394 -20.46 14.92 -25.82
N ALA A 395 -21.37 14.91 -24.84
CA ALA A 395 -22.58 14.07 -24.88
C ALA A 395 -23.49 14.42 -26.06
N ILE A 396 -23.69 15.71 -26.34
CA ILE A 396 -24.48 16.19 -27.50
C ILE A 396 -23.86 15.70 -28.80
N CYS A 397 -22.55 15.85 -28.96
CA CYS A 397 -21.86 15.38 -30.18
C CYS A 397 -21.96 13.85 -30.33
N THR A 398 -21.80 13.11 -29.26
CA THR A 398 -21.89 11.65 -29.27
C THR A 398 -23.32 11.17 -29.60
N GLU A 399 -24.35 11.77 -28.97
CA GLU A 399 -25.74 11.41 -29.21
C GLU A 399 -26.18 11.79 -30.65
N ALA A 400 -25.71 12.93 -31.17
CA ALA A 400 -25.97 13.30 -32.57
C ALA A 400 -25.36 12.27 -33.55
N GLY A 401 -24.16 11.79 -33.28
CA GLY A 401 -23.55 10.71 -34.05
C GLY A 401 -24.33 9.41 -33.99
N LEU A 402 -24.81 9.04 -32.76
CA LEU A 402 -25.65 7.85 -32.59
C LEU A 402 -26.99 7.98 -33.30
N MET A 403 -27.63 9.15 -33.34
CA MET A 403 -28.87 9.39 -34.06
C MET A 403 -28.66 9.18 -35.58
N ALA A 404 -27.57 9.72 -36.15
CA ALA A 404 -27.24 9.50 -37.54
C ALA A 404 -27.03 8.00 -37.87
N LEU A 405 -26.37 7.26 -36.95
CA LEU A 405 -26.18 5.83 -37.13
C LEU A 405 -27.49 5.03 -37.02
N ARG A 406 -28.41 5.41 -36.15
CA ARG A 406 -29.75 4.78 -36.03
C ARG A 406 -30.53 4.92 -37.33
N GLU A 407 -30.38 6.04 -38.03
CA GLU A 407 -31.00 6.28 -39.33
C GLU A 407 -30.15 5.76 -40.53
N ARG A 408 -29.06 5.01 -40.21
CA ARG A 408 -28.11 4.43 -41.20
C ARG A 408 -27.48 5.48 -42.13
N ARG A 409 -27.28 6.71 -41.60
CA ARG A 409 -26.59 7.79 -42.31
C ARG A 409 -25.12 7.83 -41.90
N MET A 410 -24.25 8.16 -42.85
CA MET A 410 -22.80 8.30 -42.59
C MET A 410 -22.39 9.72 -42.27
N LYS A 411 -23.29 10.70 -42.39
CA LYS A 411 -23.05 12.11 -42.10
C LYS A 411 -24.06 12.58 -41.06
N VAL A 412 -23.59 13.37 -40.10
CA VAL A 412 -24.41 13.97 -39.05
C VAL A 412 -25.02 15.28 -39.57
N MET A 413 -26.31 15.46 -39.44
CA MET A 413 -27.07 16.63 -39.91
C MET A 413 -27.34 17.61 -38.75
N ASN A 414 -27.72 18.83 -39.06
CA ASN A 414 -28.06 19.85 -38.08
C ASN A 414 -29.27 19.47 -37.19
N GLU A 415 -30.21 18.72 -37.74
CA GLU A 415 -31.38 18.22 -36.99
C GLU A 415 -30.99 17.25 -35.87
N ASP A 416 -29.96 16.41 -36.13
CA ASP A 416 -29.46 15.47 -35.12
C ASP A 416 -28.89 16.19 -33.92
N PHE A 417 -28.13 17.27 -34.12
CA PHE A 417 -27.63 18.11 -33.06
C PHE A 417 -28.72 18.81 -32.26
N LYS A 418 -29.79 19.30 -32.91
CA LYS A 418 -30.92 19.92 -32.20
C LYS A 418 -31.65 18.92 -31.33
N LYS A 419 -31.98 17.76 -31.85
CA LYS A 419 -32.66 16.66 -31.12
C LYS A 419 -31.77 16.14 -29.98
N SER A 420 -30.45 15.95 -30.22
CA SER A 420 -29.53 15.48 -29.19
C SER A 420 -29.37 16.50 -28.05
N LYS A 421 -29.33 17.81 -28.37
CA LYS A 421 -29.31 18.85 -27.36
C LYS A 421 -30.55 18.79 -26.46
N GLU A 422 -31.75 18.69 -27.04
CA GLU A 422 -32.99 18.57 -26.27
C GLU A 422 -32.96 17.33 -25.36
N SER A 423 -32.53 16.19 -25.89
CA SER A 423 -32.42 14.94 -25.14
C SER A 423 -31.44 15.05 -23.95
N VAL A 424 -30.26 15.65 -24.16
CA VAL A 424 -29.25 15.82 -23.11
C VAL A 424 -29.73 16.81 -22.04
N LEU A 425 -30.34 17.94 -22.45
CA LEU A 425 -30.90 18.91 -21.49
C LEU A 425 -32.08 18.34 -20.72
N TYR A 426 -32.93 17.54 -21.36
CA TYR A 426 -34.04 16.85 -20.68
C TYR A 426 -33.52 15.89 -19.61
N ARG A 427 -32.56 15.03 -19.93
CA ARG A 427 -31.92 14.12 -18.97
C ARG A 427 -31.25 14.87 -17.82
N LYS A 428 -30.66 16.04 -18.08
CA LYS A 428 -30.03 16.87 -17.04
C LYS A 428 -31.08 17.43 -16.08
N LYS A 429 -32.25 17.81 -16.56
CA LYS A 429 -33.36 18.29 -15.71
C LYS A 429 -34.01 17.15 -14.92
N GLU A 430 -34.20 15.97 -15.49
CA GLU A 430 -34.73 14.82 -14.78
C GLU A 430 -33.75 14.26 -13.72
N GLY A 431 -32.44 14.36 -13.95
CA GLY A 431 -31.40 13.94 -13.01
C GLY A 431 -31.20 14.84 -11.79
N THR A 432 -31.81 16.03 -11.78
CA THR A 432 -31.85 16.93 -10.61
C THR A 432 -33.24 16.80 -9.96
N PRO A 433 -33.41 16.04 -8.87
CA PRO A 433 -34.68 16.02 -8.14
C PRO A 433 -34.95 17.45 -7.65
N GLU A 434 -36.14 17.96 -8.01
CA GLU A 434 -36.67 19.22 -7.48
C GLU A 434 -36.74 19.09 -5.95
N GLY A 435 -35.87 19.77 -5.24
CA GLY A 435 -35.88 19.78 -3.78
C GLY A 435 -34.51 19.64 -3.08
N LEU A 436 -33.41 19.50 -3.82
CA LEU A 436 -32.07 19.41 -3.22
C LEU A 436 -31.37 20.79 -3.01
N TYR A 437 -32.08 21.89 -3.27
CA TYR A 437 -31.64 23.26 -3.04
C TYR A 437 -32.64 24.02 -2.14
N LEU A 438 -32.77 23.53 -0.92
CA LEU A 438 -33.32 24.33 0.18
C LEU A 438 -32.44 24.15 1.42
#